data_23e3203f5aea0a4c47d627965e40abbf
#
_entry.id   23e3203f5aea0a4c47d627965e40abbf
#
_cell.length_a   1.000
_cell.length_b   1.000
_cell.length_c   1.000
_cell.angle_alpha   90.00
_cell.angle_beta   90.00
_cell.angle_gamma   90.00
#
_symmetry.space_group_name_H-M   'P 1'
#
loop_
_entity.id
_entity.type
_entity.pdbx_description
1 polymer ?
#
loop_
_entity_poly.entity_id
_entity_poly.type
_entity_poly.pdbx_seq_one_letter_code
_entity_poly.pdbx_strand_id
1 'polypeptide(L)'
;MVAVVGGSAVESAVDGRSSAVVWTAAISGWALWAVAALALAIAAVWSLTVVRVVVPLGLVATVGAGIGGATAVELALLGGPAVVAGAAVMSAEFGRQWVQASAYGDEERFPLRLPVGAGSAAVVSWLVWAPMLLAGPLLLAAESWIAGVVLTALAVAGVVALGPRWHRLSLRWFVLVPAGVVLHDPVVLADTFPLRTAQVASIGLAPAD
;
A
#
# COMPACT_ATOMS: atom_id res chain seq x y z
N MET A 1 8.13 -14.92 -11.25
CA MET A 1 8.05 -16.08 -10.34
C MET A 1 6.82 -16.00 -9.44
N VAL A 2 6.53 -14.91 -8.71
CA VAL A 2 5.32 -14.78 -7.86
C VAL A 2 4.02 -14.92 -8.68
N ALA A 3 3.95 -14.38 -9.89
CA ALA A 3 2.76 -14.45 -10.75
C ALA A 3 2.45 -15.87 -11.27
N VAL A 4 3.47 -16.70 -11.43
CA VAL A 4 3.29 -18.09 -11.91
C VAL A 4 2.95 -19.03 -10.77
N VAL A 5 3.53 -18.82 -9.58
CA VAL A 5 3.36 -19.69 -8.40
C VAL A 5 2.08 -19.33 -7.62
N GLY A 6 1.66 -18.05 -7.66
CA GLY A 6 0.39 -17.61 -7.07
C GLY A 6 -0.84 -17.97 -7.90
N GLY A 7 -0.66 -18.32 -9.18
CA GLY A 7 -1.74 -18.73 -10.09
C GLY A 7 -2.49 -19.95 -9.60
N SER A 8 -1.78 -20.96 -9.12
CA SER A 8 -2.40 -22.20 -8.63
C SER A 8 -3.37 -21.99 -7.45
N ALA A 9 -3.02 -21.13 -6.49
CA ALA A 9 -3.89 -20.82 -5.37
C ALA A 9 -5.19 -20.12 -5.81
N VAL A 10 -5.09 -19.23 -6.80
CA VAL A 10 -6.27 -18.55 -7.38
C VAL A 10 -7.10 -19.53 -8.20
N GLU A 11 -6.46 -20.37 -9.02
CA GLU A 11 -7.12 -21.42 -9.81
C GLU A 11 -7.90 -22.37 -8.89
N SER A 12 -7.29 -22.91 -7.85
CA SER A 12 -7.95 -23.77 -6.88
C SER A 12 -9.12 -23.09 -6.16
N ALA A 13 -8.98 -21.79 -5.84
CA ALA A 13 -10.02 -21.03 -5.18
C ALA A 13 -11.26 -20.77 -6.06
N VAL A 14 -11.09 -20.78 -7.39
CA VAL A 14 -12.18 -20.54 -8.36
C VAL A 14 -12.57 -21.80 -9.12
N ASP A 15 -12.02 -22.96 -8.74
CA ASP A 15 -12.35 -24.22 -9.37
C ASP A 15 -13.85 -24.54 -9.23
N GLY A 16 -14.45 -25.01 -10.32
CA GLY A 16 -15.89 -25.26 -10.40
C GLY A 16 -16.79 -23.99 -10.40
N ARG A 17 -16.20 -22.78 -10.41
CA ARG A 17 -16.95 -21.53 -10.55
C ARG A 17 -17.21 -21.19 -12.01
N SER A 18 -18.10 -20.23 -12.26
CA SER A 18 -18.41 -19.77 -13.62
C SER A 18 -17.17 -19.17 -14.29
N SER A 19 -17.11 -19.24 -15.62
CA SER A 19 -16.02 -18.64 -16.38
C SER A 19 -15.89 -17.12 -16.10
N ALA A 20 -16.98 -16.43 -15.83
CA ALA A 20 -16.96 -15.02 -15.45
C ALA A 20 -16.18 -14.78 -14.16
N VAL A 21 -16.35 -15.60 -13.14
CA VAL A 21 -15.59 -15.51 -11.86
C VAL A 21 -14.11 -15.79 -12.11
N VAL A 22 -13.77 -16.84 -12.88
CA VAL A 22 -12.39 -17.22 -13.20
C VAL A 22 -11.68 -16.06 -13.92
N TRP A 23 -12.29 -15.51 -14.98
CA TRP A 23 -11.70 -14.39 -15.71
C TRP A 23 -11.59 -13.11 -14.86
N THR A 24 -12.58 -12.82 -14.04
CA THR A 24 -12.55 -11.65 -13.15
C THR A 24 -11.41 -11.77 -12.13
N ALA A 25 -11.22 -12.95 -11.53
CA ALA A 25 -10.11 -13.19 -10.61
C ALA A 25 -8.74 -13.02 -11.32
N ALA A 26 -8.58 -13.62 -12.50
CA ALA A 26 -7.35 -13.54 -13.26
C ALA A 26 -7.03 -12.10 -13.68
N ILE A 27 -8.01 -11.39 -14.28
CA ILE A 27 -7.83 -10.00 -14.72
C ILE A 27 -7.51 -9.09 -13.52
N SER A 28 -8.23 -9.24 -12.40
CA SER A 28 -7.98 -8.46 -11.19
C SER A 28 -6.57 -8.70 -10.64
N GLY A 29 -6.13 -9.96 -10.58
CA GLY A 29 -4.78 -10.32 -10.13
C GLY A 29 -3.70 -9.70 -11.03
N TRP A 30 -3.83 -9.83 -12.35
CA TRP A 30 -2.88 -9.24 -13.29
C TRP A 30 -2.89 -7.70 -13.28
N ALA A 31 -4.07 -7.07 -13.13
CA ALA A 31 -4.18 -5.63 -13.02
C ALA A 31 -3.48 -5.10 -11.77
N LEU A 32 -3.70 -5.73 -10.61
CA LEU A 32 -3.04 -5.34 -9.36
C LEU A 32 -1.53 -5.56 -9.44
N TRP A 33 -1.09 -6.68 -10.04
CA TRP A 33 0.33 -6.92 -10.27
C TRP A 33 0.95 -5.85 -11.19
N ALA A 34 0.28 -5.49 -12.29
CA ALA A 34 0.76 -4.46 -13.21
C ALA A 34 0.84 -3.09 -12.53
N VAL A 35 -0.16 -2.71 -11.73
CA VAL A 35 -0.15 -1.46 -10.95
C VAL A 35 1.01 -1.45 -9.96
N ALA A 36 1.24 -2.55 -9.24
CA ALA A 36 2.37 -2.66 -8.31
C ALA A 36 3.72 -2.58 -9.05
N ALA A 37 3.88 -3.28 -10.18
CA ALA A 37 5.10 -3.29 -10.99
C ALA A 37 5.40 -1.89 -11.56
N LEU A 38 4.40 -1.20 -12.11
CA LEU A 38 4.55 0.15 -12.63
C LEU A 38 4.90 1.15 -11.52
N ALA A 39 4.25 1.04 -10.35
CA ALA A 39 4.55 1.89 -9.21
C ALA A 39 5.96 1.63 -8.65
N LEU A 40 6.46 0.39 -8.69
CA LEU A 40 7.84 0.05 -8.33
C LEU A 40 8.86 0.58 -9.34
N ALA A 41 8.49 0.71 -10.60
CA ALA A 41 9.38 1.24 -11.65
C ALA A 41 9.55 2.76 -11.57
N ILE A 42 8.67 3.47 -10.86
CA ILE A 42 8.68 4.93 -10.77
C ILE A 42 8.99 5.33 -9.33
N ALA A 43 10.23 5.72 -9.07
CA ALA A 43 10.64 6.17 -7.74
C ALA A 43 10.13 7.61 -7.46
N ALA A 44 8.91 7.70 -6.94
CA ALA A 44 8.25 8.96 -6.57
C ALA A 44 7.38 8.76 -5.33
N VAL A 45 7.08 9.86 -4.60
CA VAL A 45 6.30 9.76 -3.34
C VAL A 45 4.87 9.24 -3.56
N TRP A 46 4.25 9.59 -4.69
CA TRP A 46 2.92 9.06 -5.02
C TRP A 46 2.95 7.55 -5.27
N SER A 47 3.99 7.05 -5.94
CA SER A 47 4.13 5.61 -6.20
C SER A 47 4.46 4.84 -4.92
N LEU A 48 5.17 5.43 -3.96
CA LEU A 48 5.33 4.87 -2.61
C LEU A 48 3.98 4.60 -1.94
N THR A 49 3.04 5.54 -2.07
CA THR A 49 1.67 5.34 -1.55
C THR A 49 0.98 4.18 -2.26
N VAL A 50 1.04 4.14 -3.60
CA VAL A 50 0.42 3.07 -4.40
C VAL A 50 0.99 1.71 -4.01
N VAL A 51 2.31 1.58 -3.94
CA VAL A 51 2.99 0.32 -3.58
C VAL A 51 2.57 -0.14 -2.18
N ARG A 52 2.54 0.76 -1.20
CA ARG A 52 2.12 0.46 0.18
C ARG A 52 0.66 0.08 0.32
N VAL A 53 -0.18 0.53 -0.58
CA VAL A 53 -1.61 0.18 -0.61
C VAL A 53 -1.85 -1.12 -1.38
N VAL A 54 -1.19 -1.31 -2.53
CA VAL A 54 -1.48 -2.40 -3.46
C VAL A 54 -0.73 -3.69 -3.13
N VAL A 55 0.55 -3.61 -2.77
CA VAL A 55 1.35 -4.84 -2.50
C VAL A 55 0.75 -5.70 -1.38
N PRO A 56 0.29 -5.14 -0.24
CA PRO A 56 -0.34 -5.95 0.80
C PRO A 56 -1.69 -6.57 0.41
N LEU A 57 -2.32 -6.17 -0.71
CA LEU A 57 -3.54 -6.85 -1.22
C LEU A 57 -3.29 -8.33 -1.53
N GLY A 58 -2.04 -8.72 -1.79
CA GLY A 58 -1.65 -10.13 -1.89
C GLY A 58 -1.99 -10.95 -0.65
N LEU A 59 -1.95 -10.35 0.54
CA LEU A 59 -2.36 -11.02 1.80
C LEU A 59 -3.88 -11.23 1.84
N VAL A 60 -4.65 -10.24 1.39
CA VAL A 60 -6.11 -10.34 1.31
C VAL A 60 -6.51 -11.39 0.26
N ALA A 61 -5.80 -11.42 -0.88
CA ALA A 61 -5.99 -12.44 -1.90
C ALA A 61 -5.67 -13.85 -1.37
N THR A 62 -4.63 -13.99 -0.54
CA THR A 62 -4.28 -15.25 0.12
C THR A 62 -5.41 -15.73 1.05
N VAL A 63 -5.96 -14.83 1.86
CA VAL A 63 -7.12 -15.14 2.72
C VAL A 63 -8.33 -15.56 1.88
N GLY A 64 -8.61 -14.80 0.81
CA GLY A 64 -9.69 -15.10 -0.14
C GLY A 64 -9.51 -16.48 -0.80
N ALA A 65 -8.30 -16.81 -1.22
CA ALA A 65 -7.97 -18.12 -1.78
C ALA A 65 -8.20 -19.26 -0.78
N GLY A 66 -7.84 -19.04 0.49
CA GLY A 66 -8.12 -20.02 1.57
C GLY A 66 -9.61 -20.24 1.80
N ILE A 67 -10.41 -19.18 1.79
CA ILE A 67 -11.89 -19.30 1.85
C ILE A 67 -12.43 -20.03 0.62
N GLY A 68 -11.80 -19.84 -0.56
CA GLY A 68 -12.16 -20.49 -1.82
C GLY A 68 -11.77 -21.97 -1.91
N GLY A 69 -10.97 -22.50 -0.96
CA GLY A 69 -10.59 -23.92 -0.91
C GLY A 69 -9.16 -24.23 -1.35
N ALA A 70 -8.30 -23.22 -1.54
CA ALA A 70 -6.89 -23.44 -1.84
C ALA A 70 -6.19 -24.24 -0.73
N THR A 71 -5.27 -25.11 -1.10
CA THR A 71 -4.51 -25.96 -0.17
C THR A 71 -3.52 -25.17 0.66
N ALA A 72 -3.08 -25.73 1.80
CA ALA A 72 -2.08 -25.07 2.66
C ALA A 72 -0.77 -24.78 1.92
N VAL A 73 -0.35 -25.63 0.98
CA VAL A 73 0.87 -25.41 0.17
C VAL A 73 0.68 -24.24 -0.78
N GLU A 74 -0.44 -24.15 -1.47
CA GLU A 74 -0.77 -23.04 -2.37
C GLU A 74 -0.87 -21.72 -1.60
N LEU A 75 -1.49 -21.72 -0.41
CA LEU A 75 -1.55 -20.54 0.46
C LEU A 75 -0.16 -20.10 0.93
N ALA A 76 0.73 -21.05 1.25
CA ALA A 76 2.11 -20.72 1.62
C ALA A 76 2.88 -20.13 0.44
N LEU A 77 2.68 -20.65 -0.76
CA LEU A 77 3.32 -20.17 -2.00
C LEU A 77 2.82 -18.78 -2.44
N LEU A 78 1.57 -18.45 -2.19
CA LEU A 78 1.00 -17.12 -2.46
C LEU A 78 1.29 -16.15 -1.31
N GLY A 79 1.01 -16.56 -0.06
CA GLY A 79 1.08 -15.73 1.13
C GLY A 79 2.51 -15.45 1.59
N GLY A 80 3.42 -16.42 1.48
CA GLY A 80 4.83 -16.22 1.87
C GLY A 80 5.48 -15.03 1.13
N PRO A 81 5.50 -15.02 -0.20
CA PRO A 81 5.98 -13.87 -0.97
C PRO A 81 5.21 -12.58 -0.70
N ALA A 82 3.89 -12.65 -0.46
CA ALA A 82 3.08 -11.48 -0.13
C ALA A 82 3.46 -10.86 1.22
N VAL A 83 3.77 -11.68 2.24
CA VAL A 83 4.29 -11.22 3.53
C VAL A 83 5.65 -10.55 3.36
N VAL A 84 6.57 -11.20 2.66
CA VAL A 84 7.93 -10.66 2.42
C VAL A 84 7.86 -9.35 1.66
N ALA A 85 7.09 -9.30 0.57
CA ALA A 85 6.92 -8.08 -0.23
C ALA A 85 6.24 -6.97 0.59
N GLY A 86 5.19 -7.30 1.35
CA GLY A 86 4.51 -6.36 2.24
C GLY A 86 5.45 -5.78 3.30
N ALA A 87 6.24 -6.61 3.96
CA ALA A 87 7.24 -6.17 4.94
C ALA A 87 8.31 -5.28 4.30
N ALA A 88 8.78 -5.64 3.11
CA ALA A 88 9.78 -4.86 2.38
C ALA A 88 9.29 -3.45 2.05
N VAL A 89 8.09 -3.30 1.47
CA VAL A 89 7.55 -1.98 1.07
C VAL A 89 7.14 -1.12 2.27
N MET A 90 6.88 -1.74 3.43
CA MET A 90 6.61 -1.03 4.68
C MET A 90 7.88 -0.66 5.44
N SER A 91 9.06 -1.16 5.04
CA SER A 91 10.31 -0.86 5.70
C SER A 91 10.66 0.64 5.63
N ALA A 92 11.39 1.11 6.63
CA ALA A 92 11.88 2.49 6.67
C ALA A 92 12.87 2.77 5.53
N GLU A 93 13.70 1.79 5.19
CA GLU A 93 14.71 1.90 4.14
C GLU A 93 14.06 2.07 2.76
N PHE A 94 13.04 1.25 2.45
CA PHE A 94 12.28 1.40 1.21
C PHE A 94 11.65 2.79 1.12
N GLY A 95 11.02 3.26 2.21
CA GLY A 95 10.44 4.61 2.27
C GLY A 95 11.48 5.70 2.05
N ARG A 96 12.68 5.57 2.65
CA ARG A 96 13.79 6.51 2.51
C ARG A 96 14.24 6.63 1.06
N GLN A 97 14.45 5.52 0.37
CA GLN A 97 14.89 5.50 -1.03
C GLN A 97 13.88 6.22 -1.95
N TRP A 98 12.57 5.98 -1.77
CA TRP A 98 11.52 6.62 -2.57
C TRP A 98 11.38 8.12 -2.31
N VAL A 99 11.49 8.53 -1.04
CA VAL A 99 11.44 9.95 -0.68
C VAL A 99 12.70 10.67 -1.17
N GLN A 100 13.88 10.02 -1.05
CA GLN A 100 15.14 10.57 -1.55
C GLN A 100 15.18 10.69 -3.09
N ALA A 101 14.59 9.75 -3.82
CA ALA A 101 14.50 9.82 -5.27
C ALA A 101 13.72 11.04 -5.80
N SER A 102 12.95 11.70 -4.94
CA SER A 102 12.23 12.94 -5.24
C SER A 102 12.96 14.19 -4.76
N ALA A 103 14.20 14.06 -4.24
CA ALA A 103 15.00 15.17 -3.75
C ALA A 103 15.60 16.01 -4.89
N TYR A 104 15.89 17.28 -4.61
CA TYR A 104 16.49 18.22 -5.54
C TYR A 104 17.89 18.64 -5.04
N GLY A 105 18.89 18.56 -5.92
CA GLY A 105 20.25 19.00 -5.59
C GLY A 105 20.84 18.24 -4.39
N ASP A 106 21.46 18.96 -3.46
CA ASP A 106 22.18 18.42 -2.30
C ASP A 106 21.28 18.24 -1.06
N GLU A 107 20.01 17.99 -1.24
CA GLU A 107 19.11 17.73 -0.11
C GLU A 107 19.01 16.25 0.25
N GLU A 108 18.99 15.97 1.55
CA GLU A 108 18.74 14.64 2.09
C GLU A 108 17.38 14.60 2.79
N ARG A 109 16.52 13.67 2.37
CA ARG A 109 15.16 13.50 2.89
C ARG A 109 15.03 12.23 3.74
N PHE A 110 14.49 12.39 4.93
CA PHE A 110 14.24 11.31 5.89
C PHE A 110 12.75 11.22 6.17
N PRO A 111 12.07 10.09 5.85
CA PRO A 111 10.66 9.92 6.16
C PRO A 111 10.45 9.90 7.68
N LEU A 112 9.42 10.62 8.13
CA LEU A 112 9.04 10.65 9.53
C LEU A 112 8.24 9.40 9.92
N ARG A 113 8.40 8.96 11.17
CA ARG A 113 7.54 7.93 11.75
C ARG A 113 6.09 8.40 11.77
N LEU A 114 5.18 7.47 11.43
CA LEU A 114 3.75 7.76 11.51
C LEU A 114 3.33 7.97 12.98
N PRO A 115 2.53 9.01 13.28
CA PRO A 115 1.85 9.10 14.57
C PRO A 115 0.98 7.85 14.74
N VAL A 116 0.97 7.28 15.96
CA VAL A 116 0.26 6.03 16.24
C VAL A 116 -1.21 6.10 15.82
N GLY A 117 -1.90 7.20 16.13
CA GLY A 117 -3.30 7.38 15.77
C GLY A 117 -3.55 7.42 14.25
N ALA A 118 -2.71 8.15 13.50
CA ALA A 118 -2.85 8.22 12.05
C ALA A 118 -2.46 6.89 11.37
N GLY A 119 -1.43 6.23 11.87
CA GLY A 119 -0.99 4.93 11.38
C GLY A 119 -2.05 3.84 11.63
N SER A 120 -2.60 3.76 12.84
CA SER A 120 -3.68 2.80 13.16
C SER A 120 -4.95 3.07 12.34
N ALA A 121 -5.34 4.32 12.18
CA ALA A 121 -6.49 4.68 11.33
C ALA A 121 -6.27 4.28 9.87
N ALA A 122 -5.04 4.44 9.33
CA ALA A 122 -4.70 3.99 7.99
C ALA A 122 -4.80 2.47 7.86
N VAL A 123 -4.27 1.72 8.81
CA VAL A 123 -4.34 0.24 8.81
C VAL A 123 -5.79 -0.22 8.91
N VAL A 124 -6.57 0.30 9.84
CA VAL A 124 -7.98 -0.10 10.01
C VAL A 124 -8.79 0.24 8.76
N SER A 125 -8.66 1.44 8.21
CA SER A 125 -9.36 1.83 6.98
C SER A 125 -8.96 0.96 5.79
N TRP A 126 -7.68 0.58 5.69
CA TRP A 126 -7.21 -0.33 4.66
C TRP A 126 -7.77 -1.75 4.83
N LEU A 127 -7.77 -2.28 6.06
CA LEU A 127 -8.32 -3.63 6.36
C LEU A 127 -9.82 -3.74 6.03
N VAL A 128 -10.57 -2.65 6.17
CA VAL A 128 -11.97 -2.59 5.77
C VAL A 128 -12.13 -2.46 4.26
N TRP A 129 -11.33 -1.60 3.63
CA TRP A 129 -11.43 -1.29 2.20
C TRP A 129 -10.89 -2.41 1.29
N ALA A 130 -9.78 -3.03 1.64
CA ALA A 130 -9.09 -3.99 0.78
C ALA A 130 -9.94 -5.24 0.42
N PRO A 131 -10.68 -5.85 1.35
CA PRO A 131 -11.60 -6.94 1.01
C PRO A 131 -12.72 -6.50 0.04
N MET A 132 -13.23 -5.27 0.18
CA MET A 132 -14.30 -4.76 -0.70
C MET A 132 -13.80 -4.64 -2.15
N LEU A 133 -12.55 -4.19 -2.33
CA LEU A 133 -11.93 -4.05 -3.65
C LEU A 133 -11.83 -5.40 -4.38
N LEU A 134 -11.51 -6.47 -3.66
CA LEU A 134 -11.35 -7.80 -4.26
C LEU A 134 -12.69 -8.53 -4.38
N ALA A 135 -13.53 -8.48 -3.33
CA ALA A 135 -14.78 -9.23 -3.30
C ALA A 135 -15.87 -8.61 -4.19
N GLY A 136 -15.92 -7.29 -4.32
CA GLY A 136 -16.97 -6.61 -5.11
C GLY A 136 -17.06 -7.12 -6.54
N PRO A 137 -16.00 -7.03 -7.36
CA PRO A 137 -16.00 -7.54 -8.74
C PRO A 137 -16.28 -9.05 -8.84
N LEU A 138 -15.76 -9.85 -7.90
CA LEU A 138 -15.99 -11.29 -7.87
C LEU A 138 -17.45 -11.64 -7.60
N LEU A 139 -18.11 -10.91 -6.71
CA LEU A 139 -19.53 -11.08 -6.43
C LEU A 139 -20.40 -10.65 -7.61
N LEU A 140 -20.02 -9.60 -8.35
CA LEU A 140 -20.67 -9.23 -9.60
C LEU A 140 -20.56 -10.35 -10.63
N ALA A 141 -19.38 -10.92 -10.80
CA ALA A 141 -19.14 -12.04 -11.70
C ALA A 141 -19.86 -13.32 -11.28
N ALA A 142 -20.14 -13.48 -9.98
CA ALA A 142 -20.93 -14.56 -9.40
C ALA A 142 -22.44 -14.27 -9.40
N GLU A 143 -22.89 -13.24 -10.14
CA GLU A 143 -24.29 -12.82 -10.25
C GLU A 143 -24.96 -12.40 -8.91
N SER A 144 -24.14 -12.17 -7.90
CA SER A 144 -24.60 -11.60 -6.61
C SER A 144 -24.69 -10.08 -6.70
N TRP A 145 -25.62 -9.59 -7.52
CA TRP A 145 -25.69 -8.20 -7.99
C TRP A 145 -25.74 -7.17 -6.87
N ILE A 146 -26.61 -7.35 -5.87
CA ILE A 146 -26.76 -6.36 -4.79
C ILE A 146 -25.46 -6.21 -4.00
N ALA A 147 -24.92 -7.32 -3.51
CA ALA A 147 -23.68 -7.31 -2.73
C ALA A 147 -22.49 -6.83 -3.57
N GLY A 148 -22.40 -7.31 -4.82
CA GLY A 148 -21.33 -6.93 -5.75
C GLY A 148 -21.33 -5.44 -6.08
N VAL A 149 -22.49 -4.86 -6.39
CA VAL A 149 -22.63 -3.41 -6.67
C VAL A 149 -22.28 -2.59 -5.44
N VAL A 150 -22.81 -2.95 -4.27
CA VAL A 150 -22.56 -2.21 -3.03
C VAL A 150 -21.07 -2.24 -2.68
N LEU A 151 -20.43 -3.41 -2.67
CA LEU A 151 -19.00 -3.50 -2.31
C LEU A 151 -18.09 -2.83 -3.34
N THR A 152 -18.39 -2.94 -4.63
CA THR A 152 -17.64 -2.25 -5.68
C THR A 152 -17.77 -0.74 -5.55
N ALA A 153 -18.99 -0.23 -5.34
CA ALA A 153 -19.22 1.20 -5.13
C ALA A 153 -18.48 1.73 -3.88
N LEU A 154 -18.54 0.97 -2.77
CA LEU A 154 -17.78 1.32 -1.55
C LEU A 154 -16.26 1.27 -1.77
N ALA A 155 -15.75 0.30 -2.54
CA ALA A 155 -14.34 0.24 -2.88
C ALA A 155 -13.90 1.45 -3.71
N VAL A 156 -14.67 1.84 -4.73
CA VAL A 156 -14.40 3.03 -5.55
C VAL A 156 -14.47 4.31 -4.70
N ALA A 157 -15.52 4.47 -3.91
CA ALA A 157 -15.65 5.59 -2.98
C ALA A 157 -14.46 5.63 -1.97
N GLY A 158 -14.01 4.46 -1.52
CA GLY A 158 -12.84 4.32 -0.66
C GLY A 158 -11.55 4.82 -1.32
N VAL A 159 -11.32 4.53 -2.61
CA VAL A 159 -10.15 5.08 -3.34
C VAL A 159 -10.18 6.60 -3.31
N VAL A 160 -11.31 7.21 -3.61
CA VAL A 160 -11.48 8.67 -3.66
C VAL A 160 -11.33 9.29 -2.26
N ALA A 161 -11.91 8.68 -1.25
CA ALA A 161 -11.92 9.21 0.11
C ALA A 161 -10.62 8.93 0.87
N LEU A 162 -10.08 7.72 0.79
CA LEU A 162 -8.93 7.28 1.59
C LEU A 162 -7.59 7.53 0.87
N GLY A 163 -7.56 7.45 -0.47
CA GLY A 163 -6.34 7.63 -1.25
C GLY A 163 -5.58 8.91 -0.91
N PRO A 164 -6.20 10.10 -0.93
CA PRO A 164 -5.53 11.34 -0.53
C PRO A 164 -5.06 11.34 0.93
N ARG A 165 -5.81 10.68 1.85
CA ARG A 165 -5.43 10.56 3.26
C ARG A 165 -4.19 9.68 3.43
N TRP A 166 -4.15 8.52 2.77
CA TRP A 166 -2.97 7.64 2.77
C TRP A 166 -1.77 8.31 2.11
N HIS A 167 -2.00 9.08 1.04
CA HIS A 167 -0.93 9.82 0.37
C HIS A 167 -0.31 10.88 1.28
N ARG A 168 -1.10 11.61 2.06
CA ARG A 168 -0.59 12.57 3.05
C ARG A 168 0.36 11.93 4.06
N LEU A 169 0.18 10.65 4.40
CA LEU A 169 1.09 9.94 5.29
C LEU A 169 2.46 9.68 4.66
N SER A 170 2.51 9.56 3.33
CA SER A 170 3.76 9.41 2.58
C SER A 170 4.47 10.76 2.33
N LEU A 171 3.77 11.89 2.51
CA LEU A 171 4.31 13.24 2.33
C LEU A 171 4.96 13.82 3.60
N ARG A 172 5.41 12.97 4.52
CA ARG A 172 5.99 13.40 5.79
C ARG A 172 7.48 13.11 5.82
N TRP A 173 8.30 14.15 5.85
CA TRP A 173 9.76 14.01 5.88
C TRP A 173 10.45 15.19 6.57
N PHE A 174 11.61 14.90 7.09
CA PHE A 174 12.62 15.83 7.52
C PHE A 174 13.64 15.99 6.40
N VAL A 175 14.03 17.22 6.07
CA VAL A 175 14.97 17.51 4.99
C VAL A 175 16.20 18.22 5.56
N LEU A 176 17.37 17.72 5.23
CA LEU A 176 18.63 18.41 5.41
C LEU A 176 18.98 19.12 4.11
N VAL A 177 19.24 20.40 4.19
CA VAL A 177 19.73 21.23 3.09
C VAL A 177 20.97 22.00 3.53
N PRO A 178 21.85 22.47 2.63
CA PRO A 178 23.04 23.23 3.01
C PRO A 178 22.74 24.49 3.85
N ALA A 179 21.56 25.09 3.65
CA ALA A 179 21.13 26.28 4.36
C ALA A 179 20.47 26.00 5.74
N GLY A 180 20.17 24.75 6.08
CA GLY A 180 19.50 24.41 7.32
C GLY A 180 18.73 23.11 7.27
N VAL A 181 17.63 23.04 8.01
CA VAL A 181 16.73 21.90 8.08
C VAL A 181 15.30 22.32 7.83
N VAL A 182 14.51 21.43 7.24
CA VAL A 182 13.11 21.68 6.93
C VAL A 182 12.26 20.51 7.40
N LEU A 183 11.24 20.80 8.18
CA LEU A 183 10.24 19.82 8.58
C LEU A 183 9.01 19.97 7.69
N HIS A 184 8.71 18.95 6.89
CA HIS A 184 7.50 18.88 6.08
C HIS A 184 6.60 17.78 6.60
N ASP A 185 5.53 18.18 7.26
CA ASP A 185 4.57 17.25 7.88
C ASP A 185 3.12 17.77 7.72
N PRO A 186 2.48 17.51 6.58
CA PRO A 186 1.14 18.00 6.29
C PRO A 186 0.04 17.35 7.15
N VAL A 187 0.40 16.40 8.02
CA VAL A 187 -0.56 15.78 8.96
C VAL A 187 -0.61 16.53 10.29
N VAL A 188 0.52 17.12 10.71
CA VAL A 188 0.64 17.77 12.03
C VAL A 188 0.83 19.29 11.89
N LEU A 189 1.49 19.73 10.85
CA LEU A 189 1.79 21.14 10.61
C LEU A 189 0.88 21.71 9.52
N ALA A 190 0.43 22.96 9.70
CA ALA A 190 -0.29 23.71 8.67
C ALA A 190 0.62 24.10 7.51
N ASP A 191 1.88 24.47 7.83
CA ASP A 191 2.89 24.88 6.87
C ASP A 191 4.21 24.15 7.12
N THR A 192 5.06 24.12 6.09
CA THR A 192 6.43 23.62 6.20
C THR A 192 7.24 24.49 7.15
N PHE A 193 7.97 23.85 8.08
CA PHE A 193 8.74 24.55 9.11
C PHE A 193 10.24 24.55 8.78
N PRO A 194 10.79 25.66 8.23
CA PRO A 194 12.21 25.78 7.96
C PRO A 194 12.97 26.35 9.16
N LEU A 195 14.18 25.81 9.43
CA LEU A 195 15.15 26.31 10.40
C LEU A 195 16.49 26.53 9.71
N ARG A 196 17.02 27.75 9.75
CA ARG A 196 18.35 28.05 9.21
C ARG A 196 19.44 27.42 10.09
N THR A 197 20.57 27.07 9.50
CA THR A 197 21.72 26.48 10.23
C THR A 197 22.10 27.31 11.48
N ALA A 198 22.05 28.65 11.39
CA ALA A 198 22.35 29.52 12.53
C ALA A 198 21.32 29.44 13.69
N GLN A 199 20.15 28.87 13.47
CA GLN A 199 19.11 28.69 14.48
C GLN A 199 19.13 27.31 15.10
N VAL A 200 19.97 26.39 14.60
CA VAL A 200 20.07 25.01 15.05
C VAL A 200 21.30 24.88 15.95
N ALA A 201 21.09 24.72 17.25
CA ALA A 201 22.19 24.54 18.19
C ALA A 201 22.76 23.10 18.14
N SER A 202 21.89 22.11 18.02
CA SER A 202 22.27 20.70 17.88
C SER A 202 21.11 19.87 17.31
N ILE A 203 21.45 18.78 16.65
CA ILE A 203 20.50 17.75 16.22
C ILE A 203 20.91 16.45 16.92
N GLY A 204 19.99 15.85 17.66
CA GLY A 204 20.22 14.61 18.38
C GLY A 204 18.96 13.75 18.43
N LEU A 205 19.13 12.51 18.89
CA LEU A 205 17.99 11.64 19.16
C LEU A 205 17.21 12.19 20.34
N ALA A 206 15.87 12.20 20.21
CA ALA A 206 15.01 12.53 21.33
C ALA A 206 15.25 11.51 22.48
N PRO A 207 15.27 11.96 23.75
CA PRO A 207 15.28 11.03 24.88
C PRO A 207 14.12 10.06 24.76
N ALA A 208 14.36 8.80 25.06
CA ALA A 208 13.28 7.83 25.20
C ALA A 208 12.58 8.11 26.55
N ASP A 209 11.34 8.59 26.51
CA ASP A 209 10.47 8.71 27.69
C ASP A 209 9.93 7.35 28.10
#